data_86863fedc55441ba16fe618fa18987af
#
_entry.id   86863fedc55441ba16fe618fa18987af
#
_cell.length_a   1.000
_cell.length_b   1.000
_cell.length_c   1.000
_cell.angle_alpha   90.00
_cell.angle_beta   90.00
_cell.angle_gamma   90.00
#
_symmetry.space_group_name_H-M   'P 1'
#
loop_
_entity.id
_entity.type
_entity.pdbx_description
1 polymer ?
#
loop_
_entity_poly.entity_id
_entity_poly.type
_entity_poly.pdbx_seq_one_letter_code
_entity_poly.pdbx_strand_id
1 'polypeptide(L)'
;MFGPAPASPDLTLFTAADINSNIAGPYGTSMEAYFASKTLSRIATRKFMEEEKPEFEFVNLLPTVVFGPDELATNAAELVTAGNSLALGPLLDVNIPQMVGATVHVDDAARAHIDALKPSVQGNKDYILSSDAPDGIDWEDAQNYVRKFFPEAVENGTLKLGGSLRARIWRLDTRETEKEFGWKFVSFEETLKELVGQYLKFVAAEKK
;
A
#
# COMPACT_ATOMS: atom_id res chain seq x y z
N MET A 1 0.45 -3.56 -13.24
CA MET A 1 0.00 -4.59 -12.29
C MET A 1 -1.50 -4.51 -11.96
N PHE A 2 -2.23 -3.49 -12.32
CA PHE A 2 -3.58 -3.21 -11.85
C PHE A 2 -4.65 -3.46 -12.93
N GLY A 3 -4.88 -4.74 -13.27
CA GLY A 3 -6.03 -5.20 -14.02
C GLY A 3 -7.10 -5.80 -13.09
N PRO A 4 -8.29 -6.18 -13.59
CA PRO A 4 -9.26 -6.87 -12.77
C PRO A 4 -8.61 -8.16 -12.20
N ALA A 5 -8.64 -8.31 -10.86
CA ALA A 5 -8.17 -9.52 -10.23
C ALA A 5 -9.00 -10.71 -10.71
N PRO A 6 -8.41 -11.89 -10.92
CA PRO A 6 -9.18 -13.08 -11.26
C PRO A 6 -10.21 -13.38 -10.18
N ALA A 7 -11.41 -13.78 -10.60
CA ALA A 7 -12.52 -14.10 -9.71
C ALA A 7 -12.44 -15.53 -9.13
N SER A 8 -11.25 -16.14 -9.06
CA SER A 8 -11.06 -17.55 -8.69
C SER A 8 -10.27 -17.70 -7.39
N PRO A 9 -10.57 -18.74 -6.56
CA PRO A 9 -9.80 -19.04 -5.36
C PRO A 9 -8.32 -19.43 -5.64
N ASP A 10 -7.97 -19.82 -6.86
CA ASP A 10 -6.58 -20.00 -7.30
C ASP A 10 -5.98 -18.67 -7.76
N LEU A 11 -5.80 -17.76 -6.81
CA LEU A 11 -5.21 -16.46 -7.09
C LEU A 11 -3.78 -16.61 -7.61
N THR A 12 -3.52 -16.05 -8.79
CA THR A 12 -2.17 -16.00 -9.36
C THR A 12 -1.22 -15.26 -8.42
N LEU A 13 -0.07 -15.85 -8.14
CA LEU A 13 1.03 -15.18 -7.43
C LEU A 13 1.75 -14.27 -8.43
N PHE A 14 1.61 -12.95 -8.25
CA PHE A 14 2.28 -11.97 -9.08
C PHE A 14 3.69 -11.68 -8.57
N THR A 15 4.62 -11.60 -9.48
CA THR A 15 6.03 -11.26 -9.25
C THR A 15 6.34 -9.86 -9.78
N ALA A 16 7.52 -9.34 -9.48
CA ALA A 16 7.98 -8.08 -10.04
C ALA A 16 8.19 -8.12 -11.57
N ALA A 17 8.24 -9.31 -12.19
CA ALA A 17 8.33 -9.44 -13.64
C ALA A 17 6.98 -9.23 -14.37
N ASP A 18 5.86 -9.44 -13.66
CA ASP A 18 4.54 -9.38 -14.27
C ASP A 18 4.14 -7.94 -14.64
N ILE A 19 3.64 -7.78 -15.85
CA ILE A 19 3.14 -6.49 -16.37
C ILE A 19 1.74 -6.71 -16.91
N ASN A 20 0.79 -5.85 -16.51
CA ASN A 20 -0.52 -5.82 -17.11
C ASN A 20 -0.42 -5.27 -18.55
N SER A 21 -0.73 -6.08 -19.54
CA SER A 21 -0.74 -5.69 -20.95
C SER A 21 -2.03 -4.99 -21.39
N ASN A 22 -3.10 -5.06 -20.60
CA ASN A 22 -4.39 -4.43 -20.91
C ASN A 22 -4.41 -2.98 -20.43
N ILE A 23 -3.71 -2.11 -21.16
CA ILE A 23 -3.49 -0.70 -20.84
C ILE A 23 -4.01 0.26 -21.93
N ALA A 24 -4.71 -0.25 -22.93
CA ALA A 24 -5.25 0.59 -24.00
C ALA A 24 -6.50 1.35 -23.53
N GLY A 25 -6.60 2.64 -23.89
CA GLY A 25 -7.80 3.45 -23.70
C GLY A 25 -8.90 3.16 -24.72
N PRO A 26 -10.06 3.81 -24.60
CA PRO A 26 -10.34 4.87 -23.62
C PRO A 26 -10.53 4.35 -22.20
N TYR A 27 -10.16 5.19 -21.19
CA TYR A 27 -10.30 4.85 -19.77
C TYR A 27 -11.66 5.35 -19.24
N GLY A 28 -12.40 4.49 -18.54
CA GLY A 28 -13.71 4.82 -17.98
C GLY A 28 -13.63 5.65 -16.71
N THR A 29 -12.51 5.57 -15.98
CA THR A 29 -12.29 6.26 -14.71
C THR A 29 -10.88 6.85 -14.61
N SER A 30 -10.72 7.86 -13.74
CA SER A 30 -9.40 8.43 -13.43
C SER A 30 -8.44 7.39 -12.83
N MET A 31 -8.96 6.42 -12.08
CA MET A 31 -8.17 5.34 -11.48
C MET A 31 -7.64 4.37 -12.54
N GLU A 32 -8.44 4.02 -13.54
CA GLU A 32 -7.96 3.21 -14.67
C GLU A 32 -6.86 3.93 -15.46
N ALA A 33 -7.04 5.23 -15.74
CA ALA A 33 -6.02 6.04 -16.38
C ALA A 33 -4.73 6.12 -15.54
N TYR A 34 -4.85 6.27 -14.21
CA TYR A 34 -3.73 6.25 -13.29
C TYR A 34 -2.96 4.94 -13.36
N PHE A 35 -3.63 3.79 -13.28
CA PHE A 35 -2.98 2.49 -13.35
C PHE A 35 -2.30 2.25 -14.70
N ALA A 36 -2.98 2.60 -15.80
CA ALA A 36 -2.38 2.52 -17.13
C ALA A 36 -1.13 3.40 -17.24
N SER A 37 -1.16 4.63 -16.71
CA SER A 37 -0.02 5.53 -16.72
C SER A 37 1.21 4.96 -15.99
N LYS A 38 1.01 4.31 -14.83
CA LYS A 38 2.10 3.65 -14.09
C LYS A 38 2.70 2.48 -14.85
N THR A 39 1.86 1.69 -15.50
CA THR A 39 2.32 0.58 -16.36
C THR A 39 3.09 1.09 -17.57
N LEU A 40 2.58 2.11 -18.25
CA LEU A 40 3.24 2.73 -19.41
C LEU A 40 4.59 3.34 -19.01
N SER A 41 4.66 4.05 -17.87
CA SER A 41 5.93 4.59 -17.37
C SER A 41 6.97 3.48 -17.13
N ARG A 42 6.56 2.36 -16.53
CA ARG A 42 7.43 1.21 -16.28
C ARG A 42 7.95 0.60 -17.61
N ILE A 43 7.07 0.44 -18.59
CA ILE A 43 7.45 -0.06 -19.94
C ILE A 43 8.40 0.93 -20.60
N ALA A 44 8.11 2.23 -20.56
CA ALA A 44 8.95 3.27 -21.15
C ALA A 44 10.35 3.33 -20.52
N THR A 45 10.43 3.19 -19.18
CA THR A 45 11.74 3.14 -18.50
C THR A 45 12.58 1.96 -18.98
N ARG A 46 12.01 0.77 -19.08
CA ARG A 46 12.73 -0.41 -19.56
C ARG A 46 13.20 -0.23 -21.00
N LYS A 47 12.32 0.26 -21.86
CA LYS A 47 12.64 0.55 -23.26
C LYS A 47 13.79 1.56 -23.38
N PHE A 48 13.74 2.65 -22.62
CA PHE A 48 14.79 3.66 -22.56
C PHE A 48 16.15 3.05 -22.20
N MET A 49 16.17 2.20 -21.15
CA MET A 49 17.42 1.56 -20.72
C MET A 49 17.99 0.61 -21.78
N GLU A 50 17.15 -0.08 -22.53
CA GLU A 50 17.58 -1.00 -23.62
C GLU A 50 18.10 -0.25 -24.84
N GLU A 51 17.46 0.85 -25.24
CA GLU A 51 17.75 1.61 -26.44
C GLU A 51 18.91 2.59 -26.24
N GLU A 52 18.86 3.39 -25.19
CA GLU A 52 19.83 4.46 -24.94
C GLU A 52 21.08 3.99 -24.18
N LYS A 53 20.99 2.87 -23.46
CA LYS A 53 22.10 2.26 -22.68
C LYS A 53 22.87 3.28 -21.84
N PRO A 54 22.19 4.05 -20.98
CA PRO A 54 22.84 5.08 -20.19
C PRO A 54 23.89 4.48 -19.24
N GLU A 55 24.83 5.31 -18.76
CA GLU A 55 25.88 4.90 -17.80
C GLU A 55 25.37 4.74 -16.36
N PHE A 56 24.08 4.87 -16.11
CA PHE A 56 23.46 4.65 -14.80
C PHE A 56 22.50 3.45 -14.83
N GLU A 57 22.23 2.91 -13.66
CA GLU A 57 21.21 1.90 -13.43
C GLU A 57 19.99 2.52 -12.75
N PHE A 58 18.83 1.90 -12.91
CA PHE A 58 17.63 2.27 -12.18
C PHE A 58 17.20 1.16 -11.23
N VAL A 59 16.54 1.53 -10.14
CA VAL A 59 15.77 0.62 -9.28
C VAL A 59 14.32 1.08 -9.29
N ASN A 60 13.42 0.22 -9.72
CA ASN A 60 12.00 0.55 -9.78
C ASN A 60 11.27 -0.08 -8.60
N LEU A 61 10.82 0.75 -7.69
CA LEU A 61 10.04 0.31 -6.52
C LEU A 61 8.55 0.32 -6.86
N LEU A 62 7.87 -0.79 -6.55
CA LEU A 62 6.46 -1.02 -6.85
C LEU A 62 5.65 -1.10 -5.54
N PRO A 63 5.42 0.02 -4.86
CA PRO A 63 4.67 0.01 -3.61
C PRO A 63 3.20 -0.30 -3.87
N THR A 64 2.61 -1.06 -2.97
CA THR A 64 1.17 -1.26 -2.86
C THR A 64 0.51 -0.04 -2.21
N VAL A 65 -0.62 -0.17 -1.51
CA VAL A 65 -1.23 0.97 -0.82
C VAL A 65 -0.32 1.40 0.34
N VAL A 66 0.33 2.56 0.17
CA VAL A 66 1.17 3.14 1.22
C VAL A 66 0.27 3.81 2.25
N PHE A 67 0.40 3.43 3.51
CA PHE A 67 -0.27 4.06 4.63
C PHE A 67 0.57 3.94 5.91
N GLY A 68 0.19 4.68 6.95
CA GLY A 68 0.91 4.69 8.23
C GLY A 68 0.91 6.08 8.86
N PRO A 69 1.66 6.28 9.96
CA PRO A 69 1.81 7.58 10.57
C PRO A 69 2.27 8.65 9.58
N ASP A 70 1.72 9.86 9.70
CA ASP A 70 2.09 10.99 8.85
C ASP A 70 2.73 12.08 9.73
N GLU A 71 4.04 12.31 9.57
CA GLU A 71 4.79 13.30 10.33
C GLU A 71 4.43 14.75 9.96
N LEU A 72 3.80 14.96 8.80
CA LEU A 72 3.37 16.29 8.34
C LEU A 72 1.96 16.64 8.81
N ALA A 73 1.16 15.64 9.19
CA ALA A 73 -0.18 15.90 9.73
C ALA A 73 -0.10 16.58 11.09
N THR A 74 -0.88 17.63 11.29
CA THR A 74 -0.95 18.42 12.53
C THR A 74 -2.25 18.23 13.30
N ASN A 75 -3.23 17.58 12.69
CA ASN A 75 -4.56 17.30 13.25
C ASN A 75 -5.16 16.01 12.68
N ALA A 76 -6.27 15.55 13.28
CA ALA A 76 -6.94 14.32 12.89
C ALA A 76 -7.47 14.33 11.44
N ALA A 77 -7.95 15.47 10.96
CA ALA A 77 -8.52 15.57 9.61
C ALA A 77 -7.44 15.45 8.52
N GLU A 78 -6.26 16.04 8.74
CA GLU A 78 -5.13 15.92 7.81
C GLU A 78 -4.62 14.49 7.71
N LEU A 79 -4.72 13.70 8.79
CA LEU A 79 -4.31 12.30 8.79
C LEU A 79 -5.23 11.41 7.94
N VAL A 80 -6.53 11.77 7.81
CA VAL A 80 -7.53 10.96 7.08
C VAL A 80 -7.49 11.30 5.58
N THR A 81 -6.34 11.14 4.95
CA THR A 81 -6.12 11.44 3.53
C THR A 81 -5.40 10.30 2.81
N ALA A 82 -5.43 10.28 1.48
CA ALA A 82 -4.71 9.32 0.64
C ALA A 82 -4.88 7.86 1.12
N GLY A 83 -3.78 7.11 1.25
CA GLY A 83 -3.79 5.72 1.72
C GLY A 83 -4.37 5.56 3.12
N ASN A 84 -4.13 6.52 4.01
CA ASN A 84 -4.65 6.51 5.38
C ASN A 84 -6.19 6.57 5.42
N SER A 85 -6.83 7.24 4.44
CA SER A 85 -8.29 7.28 4.36
C SER A 85 -8.92 5.90 4.11
N LEU A 86 -8.20 4.98 3.47
CA LEU A 86 -8.67 3.60 3.26
C LEU A 86 -8.67 2.81 4.57
N ALA A 87 -7.66 3.01 5.41
CA ALA A 87 -7.56 2.33 6.71
C ALA A 87 -8.47 2.96 7.77
N LEU A 88 -8.50 4.30 7.86
CA LEU A 88 -9.26 5.03 8.87
C LEU A 88 -10.75 5.18 8.53
N GLY A 89 -11.10 5.32 7.24
CA GLY A 89 -12.48 5.57 6.82
C GLY A 89 -13.49 4.57 7.39
N PRO A 90 -13.29 3.25 7.24
CA PRO A 90 -14.20 2.25 7.82
C PRO A 90 -14.32 2.31 9.36
N LEU A 91 -13.24 2.72 10.02
CA LEU A 91 -13.21 2.90 11.48
C LEU A 91 -13.98 4.16 11.91
N LEU A 92 -14.18 5.10 10.98
CA LEU A 92 -14.89 6.37 11.16
C LEU A 92 -16.28 6.40 10.50
N ASP A 93 -16.87 5.23 10.27
CA ASP A 93 -18.22 5.08 9.74
C ASP A 93 -18.39 5.38 8.24
N VAL A 94 -17.30 5.31 7.49
CA VAL A 94 -17.30 5.55 6.03
C VAL A 94 -17.34 4.23 5.25
N ASN A 95 -18.27 4.12 4.30
CA ASN A 95 -18.30 3.00 3.37
C ASN A 95 -17.47 3.33 2.14
N ILE A 96 -16.45 2.53 1.88
CA ILE A 96 -15.54 2.68 0.75
C ILE A 96 -15.75 1.51 -0.21
N PRO A 97 -15.75 1.77 -1.54
CA PRO A 97 -15.80 0.68 -2.53
C PRO A 97 -14.61 -0.27 -2.37
N GLN A 98 -14.78 -1.46 -2.96
CA GLN A 98 -13.74 -2.48 -2.94
C GLN A 98 -12.37 -1.93 -3.38
N MET A 99 -11.32 -2.26 -2.62
CA MET A 99 -9.93 -1.88 -2.89
C MET A 99 -9.02 -3.11 -2.88
N VAL A 100 -7.81 -2.97 -3.45
CA VAL A 100 -6.80 -4.02 -3.37
C VAL A 100 -6.42 -4.29 -1.91
N GLY A 101 -6.37 -5.57 -1.54
CA GLY A 101 -5.93 -6.04 -0.22
C GLY A 101 -4.42 -6.24 -0.17
N ALA A 102 -3.66 -5.19 -0.45
CA ALA A 102 -2.20 -5.19 -0.39
C ALA A 102 -1.71 -3.82 0.05
N THR A 103 -0.89 -3.78 1.08
CA THR A 103 -0.46 -2.55 1.75
C THR A 103 1.04 -2.58 2.02
N VAL A 104 1.61 -1.42 2.30
CA VAL A 104 2.97 -1.27 2.78
C VAL A 104 3.06 -0.10 3.76
N HIS A 105 3.82 -0.28 4.84
CA HIS A 105 4.10 0.78 5.81
C HIS A 105 4.86 1.94 5.14
N VAL A 106 4.50 3.18 5.48
CA VAL A 106 5.14 4.38 4.92
C VAL A 106 6.65 4.39 5.15
N ASP A 107 7.12 3.98 6.34
CA ASP A 107 8.55 3.92 6.65
C ASP A 107 9.28 2.83 5.87
N ASP A 108 8.65 1.69 5.62
CA ASP A 108 9.23 0.65 4.76
C ASP A 108 9.36 1.14 3.32
N ALA A 109 8.35 1.85 2.82
CA ALA A 109 8.43 2.47 1.50
C ALA A 109 9.56 3.51 1.45
N ALA A 110 9.67 4.39 2.45
CA ALA A 110 10.74 5.38 2.55
C ALA A 110 12.12 4.72 2.66
N ARG A 111 12.26 3.71 3.54
CA ARG A 111 13.48 2.94 3.72
C ARG A 111 13.93 2.26 2.42
N ALA A 112 12.99 1.66 1.69
CA ALA A 112 13.29 1.03 0.41
C ALA A 112 13.89 2.02 -0.60
N HIS A 113 13.41 3.28 -0.65
CA HIS A 113 13.97 4.31 -1.52
C HIS A 113 15.41 4.66 -1.15
N ILE A 114 15.73 4.72 0.14
CA ILE A 114 17.11 4.99 0.60
C ILE A 114 18.00 3.76 0.36
N ASP A 115 17.51 2.58 0.70
CA ASP A 115 18.29 1.34 0.57
C ASP A 115 18.55 0.98 -0.91
N ALA A 116 17.67 1.35 -1.82
CA ALA A 116 17.86 1.19 -3.26
C ALA A 116 19.11 1.91 -3.82
N LEU A 117 19.64 2.89 -3.09
CA LEU A 117 20.88 3.60 -3.44
C LEU A 117 22.15 2.84 -3.03
N LYS A 118 22.03 1.75 -2.28
CA LYS A 118 23.17 0.96 -1.83
C LYS A 118 23.76 0.14 -2.99
N PRO A 119 25.09 0.08 -3.13
CA PRO A 119 25.75 -0.73 -4.17
C PRO A 119 25.44 -2.24 -4.09
N SER A 120 24.93 -2.71 -2.95
CA SER A 120 24.52 -4.11 -2.75
C SER A 120 23.15 -4.43 -3.35
N VAL A 121 22.34 -3.43 -3.68
CA VAL A 121 21.01 -3.64 -4.30
C VAL A 121 21.17 -3.69 -5.80
N GLN A 122 20.69 -4.76 -6.41
CA GLN A 122 20.81 -4.98 -7.85
C GLN A 122 20.03 -3.93 -8.64
N GLY A 123 20.73 -3.20 -9.49
CA GLY A 123 20.14 -2.24 -10.42
C GLY A 123 19.43 -2.89 -11.61
N ASN A 124 18.80 -2.05 -12.44
CA ASN A 124 18.01 -2.44 -13.61
C ASN A 124 16.90 -3.44 -13.31
N LYS A 125 16.28 -3.30 -12.11
CA LYS A 125 15.34 -4.25 -11.55
C LYS A 125 14.15 -3.59 -10.89
N ASP A 126 13.07 -4.36 -10.82
CA ASP A 126 11.82 -3.97 -10.13
C ASP A 126 11.69 -4.73 -8.82
N TYR A 127 11.23 -4.07 -7.77
CA TYR A 127 11.00 -4.64 -6.45
C TYR A 127 9.60 -4.32 -5.95
N ILE A 128 8.81 -5.33 -5.60
CA ILE A 128 7.48 -5.16 -5.01
C ILE A 128 7.64 -4.80 -3.53
N LEU A 129 6.98 -3.73 -3.10
CA LEU A 129 6.88 -3.36 -1.70
C LEU A 129 5.47 -3.66 -1.20
N SER A 130 5.32 -4.73 -0.43
CA SER A 130 4.03 -5.15 0.13
C SER A 130 4.23 -5.91 1.44
N SER A 131 3.47 -5.50 2.45
CA SER A 131 3.32 -6.23 3.71
C SER A 131 2.50 -7.50 3.52
N ASP A 132 2.57 -8.41 4.50
CA ASP A 132 1.72 -9.61 4.62
C ASP A 132 1.67 -10.47 3.34
N ALA A 133 2.73 -10.39 2.54
CA ALA A 133 2.88 -11.22 1.34
C ALA A 133 3.19 -12.69 1.72
N PRO A 134 2.73 -13.67 0.93
CA PRO A 134 2.10 -13.50 -0.37
C PRO A 134 0.58 -13.29 -0.35
N ASP A 135 -0.09 -13.46 0.77
CA ASP A 135 -1.54 -13.63 0.81
C ASP A 135 -2.31 -12.29 0.88
N GLY A 136 -1.61 -11.19 1.19
CA GLY A 136 -2.22 -9.88 1.31
C GLY A 136 -3.04 -9.72 2.59
N ILE A 137 -3.94 -8.75 2.60
CA ILE A 137 -4.75 -8.40 3.78
C ILE A 137 -6.25 -8.35 3.44
N ASP A 138 -7.08 -8.61 4.44
CA ASP A 138 -8.48 -8.17 4.40
C ASP A 138 -8.62 -6.84 5.18
N TRP A 139 -9.17 -5.82 4.53
CA TRP A 139 -9.40 -4.53 5.18
C TRP A 139 -10.38 -4.63 6.35
N GLU A 140 -11.30 -5.61 6.34
CA GLU A 140 -12.25 -5.82 7.43
C GLU A 140 -11.56 -6.27 8.73
N ASP A 141 -10.37 -6.86 8.66
CA ASP A 141 -9.57 -7.21 9.84
C ASP A 141 -9.14 -5.98 10.66
N ALA A 142 -9.10 -4.79 10.03
CA ALA A 142 -8.82 -3.55 10.73
C ALA A 142 -9.74 -3.32 11.94
N GLN A 143 -11.02 -3.66 11.82
CA GLN A 143 -11.96 -3.51 12.93
C GLN A 143 -11.62 -4.46 14.11
N ASN A 144 -11.15 -5.67 13.82
CA ASN A 144 -10.74 -6.63 14.82
C ASN A 144 -9.49 -6.18 15.56
N TYR A 145 -8.50 -5.69 14.83
CA TYR A 145 -7.27 -5.13 15.42
C TYR A 145 -7.55 -3.91 16.28
N VAL A 146 -8.43 -3.02 15.83
CA VAL A 146 -8.80 -1.82 16.59
C VAL A 146 -9.55 -2.17 17.89
N ARG A 147 -10.45 -3.15 17.86
CA ARG A 147 -11.09 -3.65 19.10
C ARG A 147 -10.07 -4.24 20.08
N LYS A 148 -9.02 -4.88 19.56
CA LYS A 148 -7.94 -5.47 20.36
C LYS A 148 -7.05 -4.41 21.02
N PHE A 149 -6.62 -3.40 20.26
CA PHE A 149 -5.62 -2.44 20.72
C PHE A 149 -6.19 -1.18 21.35
N PHE A 150 -7.42 -0.79 20.98
CA PHE A 150 -8.03 0.46 21.38
C PHE A 150 -9.49 0.28 21.84
N PRO A 151 -9.77 -0.67 22.77
CA PRO A 151 -11.13 -0.97 23.20
C PRO A 151 -11.84 0.27 23.76
N GLU A 152 -11.15 1.11 24.53
CA GLU A 152 -11.73 2.32 25.12
C GLU A 152 -12.18 3.34 24.04
N ALA A 153 -11.44 3.45 22.93
CA ALA A 153 -11.82 4.35 21.84
C ALA A 153 -13.05 3.85 21.07
N VAL A 154 -13.26 2.54 21.06
CA VAL A 154 -14.46 1.92 20.49
C VAL A 154 -15.65 2.09 21.46
N GLU A 155 -15.47 1.81 22.74
CA GLU A 155 -16.53 1.91 23.76
C GLU A 155 -17.06 3.34 23.91
N ASN A 156 -16.17 4.35 23.85
CA ASN A 156 -16.56 5.75 23.96
C ASN A 156 -17.04 6.38 22.64
N GLY A 157 -17.07 5.60 21.53
CA GLY A 157 -17.56 6.03 20.23
C GLY A 157 -16.61 6.95 19.43
N THR A 158 -15.35 7.12 19.87
CA THR A 158 -14.34 7.85 19.09
C THR A 158 -14.04 7.11 17.79
N LEU A 159 -13.99 5.77 17.83
CA LEU A 159 -13.93 4.88 16.68
C LEU A 159 -15.27 4.14 16.58
N LYS A 160 -16.03 4.41 15.53
CA LYS A 160 -17.42 3.93 15.40
C LYS A 160 -17.52 2.53 14.80
N LEU A 161 -16.59 2.15 13.95
CA LEU A 161 -16.48 0.85 13.28
C LEU A 161 -17.72 0.46 12.44
N GLY A 162 -18.51 1.43 11.99
CA GLY A 162 -19.74 1.19 11.20
C GLY A 162 -19.52 1.21 9.70
N GLY A 163 -18.33 1.60 9.23
CA GLY A 163 -17.99 1.62 7.83
C GLY A 163 -17.53 0.27 7.30
N SER A 164 -17.28 0.20 6.00
CA SER A 164 -16.83 -1.02 5.32
C SER A 164 -15.83 -0.73 4.21
N LEU A 165 -14.92 -1.68 3.98
CA LEU A 165 -14.04 -1.72 2.83
C LEU A 165 -13.72 -3.18 2.51
N ARG A 166 -14.21 -3.67 1.39
CA ARG A 166 -13.94 -5.05 0.95
C ARG A 166 -12.57 -5.14 0.27
N ALA A 167 -11.81 -6.14 0.64
CA ALA A 167 -10.56 -6.44 -0.03
C ALA A 167 -10.79 -7.15 -1.38
N ARG A 168 -10.01 -6.76 -2.38
CA ARG A 168 -9.69 -7.61 -3.52
C ARG A 168 -8.31 -8.17 -3.28
N ILE A 169 -8.25 -9.44 -2.90
CA ILE A 169 -6.98 -10.09 -2.57
C ILE A 169 -6.09 -10.18 -3.80
N TRP A 170 -4.85 -9.77 -3.63
CA TRP A 170 -3.75 -9.95 -4.57
C TRP A 170 -2.62 -10.68 -3.88
N ARG A 171 -2.19 -11.77 -4.48
CA ARG A 171 -1.02 -12.50 -4.01
C ARG A 171 0.21 -11.93 -4.69
N LEU A 172 1.14 -11.41 -3.90
CA LEU A 172 2.34 -10.74 -4.36
C LEU A 172 3.59 -11.44 -3.82
N ASP A 173 4.57 -11.65 -4.67
CA ASP A 173 5.84 -12.25 -4.24
C ASP A 173 6.86 -11.16 -3.89
N THR A 174 7.11 -10.99 -2.61
CA THR A 174 8.09 -10.03 -2.07
C THR A 174 9.39 -10.68 -1.61
N ARG A 175 9.53 -12.00 -1.74
CA ARG A 175 10.69 -12.75 -1.22
C ARG A 175 12.02 -12.23 -1.79
N GLU A 176 12.02 -11.85 -3.06
CA GLU A 176 13.21 -11.28 -3.69
C GLU A 176 13.53 -9.90 -3.12
N THR A 177 12.53 -9.04 -2.92
CA THR A 177 12.69 -7.73 -2.29
C THR A 177 13.26 -7.87 -0.88
N GLU A 178 12.65 -8.71 -0.04
CA GLU A 178 13.10 -8.91 1.33
C GLU A 178 14.53 -9.48 1.42
N LYS A 179 14.89 -10.38 0.50
CA LYS A 179 16.23 -10.93 0.40
C LYS A 179 17.25 -9.87 0.01
N GLU A 180 16.94 -9.07 -1.00
CA GLU A 180 17.86 -8.06 -1.55
C GLU A 180 18.08 -6.90 -0.57
N PHE A 181 17.01 -6.43 0.06
CA PHE A 181 17.07 -5.34 1.03
C PHE A 181 17.50 -5.80 2.44
N GLY A 182 17.40 -7.09 2.75
CA GLY A 182 17.88 -7.67 4.01
C GLY A 182 16.97 -7.41 5.22
N TRP A 183 15.69 -7.08 5.01
CA TRP A 183 14.69 -6.85 6.07
C TRP A 183 13.30 -7.31 5.67
N LYS A 184 12.39 -7.37 6.65
CA LYS A 184 11.00 -7.75 6.50
C LYS A 184 10.10 -6.53 6.58
N PHE A 185 8.98 -6.56 5.86
CA PHE A 185 7.95 -5.53 5.92
C PHE A 185 7.22 -5.55 7.25
N VAL A 186 6.87 -4.35 7.74
CA VAL A 186 5.96 -4.17 8.89
C VAL A 186 4.58 -4.68 8.52
N SER A 187 3.93 -5.45 9.40
CA SER A 187 2.62 -6.03 9.13
C SER A 187 1.51 -4.97 9.07
N PHE A 188 0.40 -5.33 8.43
CA PHE A 188 -0.82 -4.51 8.42
C PHE A 188 -1.32 -4.21 9.84
N GLU A 189 -1.30 -5.21 10.71
CA GLU A 189 -1.72 -5.09 12.11
C GLU A 189 -0.91 -4.01 12.85
N GLU A 190 0.42 -4.03 12.73
CA GLU A 190 1.28 -3.05 13.41
C GLU A 190 1.16 -1.67 12.77
N THR A 191 1.15 -1.58 11.44
CA THR A 191 0.95 -0.31 10.72
C THR A 191 -0.36 0.36 11.13
N LEU A 192 -1.45 -0.41 11.21
CA LEU A 192 -2.76 0.09 11.63
C LEU A 192 -2.74 0.58 13.08
N LYS A 193 -2.09 -0.16 13.96
CA LYS A 193 -1.94 0.21 15.37
C LYS A 193 -1.22 1.55 15.54
N GLU A 194 -0.15 1.77 14.79
CA GLU A 194 0.58 3.03 14.82
C GLU A 194 -0.24 4.20 14.27
N LEU A 195 -0.88 4.02 13.11
CA LEU A 195 -1.73 5.03 12.49
C LEU A 195 -2.91 5.43 13.39
N VAL A 196 -3.64 4.45 13.91
CA VAL A 196 -4.78 4.70 14.81
C VAL A 196 -4.30 5.35 16.10
N GLY A 197 -3.14 4.95 16.62
CA GLY A 197 -2.52 5.59 17.78
C GLY A 197 -2.23 7.07 17.55
N GLN A 198 -1.73 7.45 16.38
CA GLN A 198 -1.53 8.86 16.01
C GLN A 198 -2.86 9.60 15.88
N TYR A 199 -3.85 9.01 15.20
CA TYR A 199 -5.19 9.58 15.07
C TYR A 199 -5.82 9.92 16.43
N LEU A 200 -5.78 8.97 17.37
CA LEU A 200 -6.34 9.16 18.71
C LEU A 200 -5.61 10.23 19.53
N LYS A 201 -4.28 10.40 19.34
CA LYS A 201 -3.53 11.50 19.96
C LYS A 201 -4.02 12.85 19.45
N PHE A 202 -4.26 13.01 18.15
CA PHE A 202 -4.81 14.25 17.59
C PHE A 202 -6.22 14.53 18.11
N VAL A 203 -7.13 13.54 18.10
CA VAL A 203 -8.49 13.70 18.63
C VAL A 203 -8.48 14.09 20.11
N ALA A 204 -7.55 13.57 20.90
CA ALA A 204 -7.42 13.94 22.32
C ALA A 204 -6.87 15.37 22.50
N ALA A 205 -6.02 15.85 21.60
CA ALA A 205 -5.49 17.21 21.63
C ALA A 205 -6.55 18.26 21.23
N GLU A 206 -7.41 17.94 20.27
CA GLU A 206 -8.48 18.82 19.78
C GLU A 206 -9.64 19.01 20.79
N LYS A 207 -9.76 18.13 21.79
CA LYS A 207 -10.79 18.21 22.86
C LYS A 207 -10.38 19.09 24.06
N LYS A 208 -9.13 19.58 24.05
CA LYS A 208 -8.60 20.46 25.13
C LYS A 208 -8.70 21.93 24.74
#